data_898f3a22b091b26f0e56b523b8728379
#
_entry.id   898f3a22b091b26f0e56b523b8728379
#
_cell.length_a   1.000
_cell.length_b   1.000
_cell.length_c   1.000
_cell.angle_alpha   90.00
_cell.angle_beta   90.00
_cell.angle_gamma   90.00
#
_symmetry.space_group_name_H-M   'P 1'
#
loop_
_entity.id
_entity.type
_entity.pdbx_description
1 polymer ?
#
loop_
_entity_poly.entity_id
_entity_poly.type
_entity_poly.pdbx_seq_one_letter_code
_entity_poly.pdbx_strand_id
1 'polypeptide(L)'
;MLYSVLFLSILPITPGKFRLGMGVLTKKNPKLSEDENHARHMTNFEGLKFATFQDVRIWQRKARIDNPLVCDSDGPVYRLRTWYDQFYVDRDKVRPQSVAHFEKEVDTGYANEVWAKEIADSQE
;
A
#
# COMPACT_ATOMS: atom_id res chain seq x y z
N MET A 1 15.65 6.70 12.61
CA MET A 1 14.83 6.02 11.55
C MET A 1 13.92 7.06 10.89
N LEU A 2 13.62 6.93 9.59
CA LEU A 2 12.73 7.84 8.89
C LEU A 2 11.32 7.25 8.85
N TYR A 3 10.36 7.86 9.56
CA TYR A 3 8.98 7.44 9.48
C TYR A 3 8.28 8.16 8.33
N SER A 4 7.69 7.38 7.45
CA SER A 4 6.90 7.90 6.35
C SER A 4 5.67 7.04 6.11
N VAL A 5 4.62 7.67 5.61
CA VAL A 5 3.41 7.00 5.17
C VAL A 5 3.30 7.18 3.67
N LEU A 6 3.22 6.07 2.95
CA LEU A 6 3.00 6.04 1.52
C LEU A 6 1.50 5.88 1.25
N PHE A 7 0.93 6.79 0.47
CA PHE A 7 -0.42 6.69 -0.05
C PHE A 7 -0.37 6.28 -1.52
N LEU A 8 -1.08 5.23 -1.87
CA LEU A 8 -1.30 4.83 -3.26
C LEU A 8 -2.79 4.97 -3.57
N SER A 9 -3.11 5.69 -4.64
CA SER A 9 -4.45 5.84 -5.17
C SER A 9 -4.52 5.15 -6.53
N ILE A 10 -5.42 4.20 -6.67
CA ILE A 10 -5.66 3.45 -7.91
C ILE A 10 -7.03 3.84 -8.43
N LEU A 11 -7.05 4.55 -9.56
CA LEU A 11 -8.28 4.95 -10.24
C LEU A 11 -8.43 4.13 -11.53
N PRO A 12 -9.39 3.20 -11.60
CA PRO A 12 -9.71 2.50 -12.84
C PRO A 12 -10.20 3.49 -13.92
N ILE A 13 -9.70 3.34 -15.15
CA ILE A 13 -10.09 4.18 -16.30
C ILE A 13 -10.90 3.35 -17.30
N THR A 14 -10.35 2.23 -17.74
CA THR A 14 -10.98 1.26 -18.63
C THR A 14 -10.46 -0.13 -18.26
N PRO A 15 -11.05 -1.22 -18.77
CA PRO A 15 -10.47 -2.55 -18.60
C PRO A 15 -8.98 -2.57 -18.97
N GLY A 16 -8.15 -3.02 -18.04
CA GLY A 16 -6.69 -3.08 -18.21
C GLY A 16 -5.95 -1.75 -18.09
N LYS A 17 -6.63 -0.64 -17.76
CA LYS A 17 -6.00 0.68 -17.56
C LYS A 17 -6.45 1.32 -16.25
N PHE A 18 -5.50 1.80 -15.49
CA PHE A 18 -5.76 2.61 -14.29
C PHE A 18 -4.73 3.74 -14.19
N ARG A 19 -5.09 4.76 -13.43
CA ARG A 19 -4.18 5.83 -13.02
C ARG A 19 -3.69 5.54 -11.60
N LEU A 20 -2.38 5.54 -11.43
CA LEU A 20 -1.74 5.45 -10.14
C LEU A 20 -1.37 6.85 -9.65
N GLY A 21 -1.88 7.24 -8.49
CA GLY A 21 -1.42 8.41 -7.75
C GLY A 21 -0.57 7.97 -6.56
N MET A 22 0.46 8.73 -6.25
CA MET A 22 1.32 8.46 -5.10
C MET A 22 1.49 9.74 -4.27
N GLY A 23 1.34 9.61 -2.97
CA GLY A 23 1.63 10.65 -1.98
C GLY A 23 2.49 10.09 -0.86
N VAL A 24 3.39 10.92 -0.35
CA VAL A 24 4.26 10.54 0.77
C VAL A 24 4.17 11.60 1.86
N LEU A 25 3.90 11.17 3.08
CA LEU A 25 4.05 11.98 4.28
C LEU A 25 5.30 11.55 5.01
N THR A 26 6.13 12.50 5.37
CA THR A 26 7.36 12.26 6.15
C THR A 26 7.28 13.08 7.42
N LYS A 27 7.54 12.44 8.55
CA LYS A 27 7.56 13.12 9.85
C LYS A 27 8.70 14.15 9.89
N LYS A 28 8.38 15.39 10.28
CA LYS A 28 9.39 16.43 10.53
C LYS A 28 10.28 16.03 11.71
N ASN A 29 11.55 16.35 11.60
CA ASN A 29 12.47 16.32 12.71
C ASN A 29 12.52 17.74 13.33
N PRO A 30 12.13 17.92 14.59
CA PRO A 30 12.10 19.24 15.22
C PRO A 30 13.49 19.86 15.41
N LYS A 31 14.57 19.05 15.32
CA LYS A 31 15.96 19.50 15.43
C LYS A 31 16.54 20.07 14.11
N LEU A 32 15.78 19.96 13.01
CA LEU A 32 16.19 20.40 11.69
C LEU A 32 15.38 21.64 11.27
N SER A 33 16.01 22.51 10.47
CA SER A 33 15.32 23.61 9.82
C SER A 33 14.25 23.14 8.84
N GLU A 34 13.39 24.03 8.38
CA GLU A 34 12.36 23.70 7.37
C GLU A 34 13.01 23.22 6.07
N ASP A 35 14.10 23.87 5.63
CA ASP A 35 14.80 23.50 4.40
C ASP A 35 15.45 22.11 4.49
N GLU A 36 16.05 21.78 5.62
CA GLU A 36 16.62 20.45 5.87
C GLU A 36 15.53 19.38 5.94
N ASN A 37 14.41 19.67 6.60
CA ASN A 37 13.25 18.76 6.62
C ASN A 37 12.68 18.57 5.21
N HIS A 38 12.59 19.64 4.41
CA HIS A 38 12.13 19.55 3.02
C HIS A 38 13.09 18.73 2.17
N ALA A 39 14.37 18.96 2.25
CA ALA A 39 15.38 18.18 1.52
C ALA A 39 15.32 16.69 1.88
N ARG A 40 15.20 16.38 3.17
CA ARG A 40 15.03 15.02 3.66
C ARG A 40 13.74 14.36 3.14
N HIS A 41 12.63 15.10 3.11
CA HIS A 41 11.38 14.64 2.54
C HIS A 41 11.52 14.32 1.05
N MET A 42 12.12 15.22 0.29
CA MET A 42 12.32 15.03 -1.16
C MET A 42 13.22 13.83 -1.48
N THR A 43 14.29 13.61 -0.72
CA THR A 43 15.14 12.42 -0.87
C THR A 43 14.34 11.14 -0.63
N ASN A 44 13.50 11.10 0.42
CA ASN A 44 12.65 9.96 0.71
C ASN A 44 11.58 9.74 -0.38
N PHE A 45 10.94 10.83 -0.84
CA PHE A 45 9.94 10.78 -1.91
C PHE A 45 10.53 10.22 -3.21
N GLU A 46 11.69 10.69 -3.65
CA GLU A 46 12.32 10.20 -4.88
C GLU A 46 12.74 8.73 -4.77
N GLY A 47 13.22 8.29 -3.61
CA GLY A 47 13.52 6.87 -3.35
C GLY A 47 12.27 5.98 -3.46
N LEU A 48 11.18 6.36 -2.81
CA LEU A 48 9.91 5.62 -2.86
C LEU A 48 9.29 5.65 -4.27
N LYS A 49 9.36 6.79 -4.94
CA LYS A 49 8.93 6.94 -6.32
C LYS A 49 9.71 6.00 -7.25
N PHE A 50 11.03 5.95 -7.13
CA PHE A 50 11.86 5.05 -7.92
C PHE A 50 11.47 3.59 -7.71
N ALA A 51 11.31 3.14 -6.46
CA ALA A 51 10.87 1.78 -6.14
C ALA A 51 9.49 1.47 -6.74
N THR A 52 8.52 2.37 -6.57
CA THR A 52 7.17 2.21 -7.14
C THR A 52 7.18 2.11 -8.66
N PHE A 53 8.03 2.89 -9.35
CA PHE A 53 8.14 2.81 -10.81
C PHE A 53 8.76 1.50 -11.30
N GLN A 54 9.61 0.85 -10.52
CA GLN A 54 10.09 -0.50 -10.84
C GLN A 54 8.91 -1.50 -10.83
N ASP A 55 8.04 -1.43 -9.83
CA ASP A 55 6.85 -2.28 -9.74
C ASP A 55 5.88 -2.02 -10.90
N VAL A 56 5.67 -0.76 -11.29
CA VAL A 56 4.81 -0.39 -12.43
C VAL A 56 5.28 -1.06 -13.72
N ARG A 57 6.59 -1.17 -13.96
CA ARG A 57 7.13 -1.88 -15.14
C ARG A 57 6.78 -3.36 -15.13
N ILE A 58 6.77 -3.99 -13.96
CA ILE A 58 6.36 -5.38 -13.79
C ILE A 58 4.86 -5.51 -14.05
N TRP A 59 4.05 -4.63 -13.45
CA TRP A 59 2.59 -4.65 -13.60
C TRP A 59 2.15 -4.48 -15.04
N GLN A 60 2.82 -3.63 -15.82
CA GLN A 60 2.52 -3.41 -17.25
C GLN A 60 2.71 -4.67 -18.11
N ARG A 61 3.51 -5.62 -17.64
CA ARG A 61 3.80 -6.88 -18.34
C ARG A 61 3.16 -8.09 -17.69
N LYS A 62 2.41 -7.89 -16.62
CA LYS A 62 1.77 -8.96 -15.86
C LYS A 62 0.59 -9.53 -16.65
N ALA A 63 0.62 -10.83 -16.93
CA ALA A 63 -0.51 -11.57 -17.46
C ALA A 63 -1.28 -12.25 -16.32
N ARG A 64 -2.60 -12.32 -16.45
CA ARG A 64 -3.41 -13.17 -15.58
C ARG A 64 -3.17 -14.63 -15.95
N ILE A 65 -2.80 -15.42 -14.97
CA ILE A 65 -2.69 -16.88 -15.07
C ILE A 65 -3.76 -17.46 -14.16
N ASP A 66 -4.67 -18.27 -14.71
CA ASP A 66 -5.80 -18.82 -13.94
C ASP A 66 -5.32 -19.83 -12.89
N ASN A 67 -4.34 -20.66 -13.24
CA ASN A 67 -3.72 -21.62 -12.33
C ASN A 67 -2.24 -21.27 -12.11
N PRO A 68 -1.91 -20.26 -11.30
CA PRO A 68 -0.53 -19.92 -11.02
C PRO A 68 0.13 -21.04 -10.21
N LEU A 69 1.39 -21.31 -10.51
CA LEU A 69 2.23 -22.12 -9.65
C LEU A 69 2.52 -21.30 -8.38
N VAL A 70 2.10 -21.82 -7.24
CA VAL A 70 2.30 -21.18 -5.94
C VAL A 70 3.12 -22.11 -5.04
N CYS A 71 3.89 -21.54 -4.14
CA CYS A 71 4.61 -22.25 -3.09
C CYS A 71 4.06 -21.88 -1.70
N ASP A 72 4.49 -22.56 -0.66
CA ASP A 72 3.97 -22.38 0.71
C ASP A 72 4.13 -20.94 1.23
N SER A 73 5.13 -20.21 0.74
CA SER A 73 5.40 -18.82 1.11
C SER A 73 4.50 -17.78 0.39
N ASP A 74 3.77 -18.15 -0.66
CA ASP A 74 2.95 -17.23 -1.45
C ASP A 74 1.62 -16.85 -0.77
N GLY A 75 1.31 -17.50 0.35
CA GLY A 75 0.07 -17.26 1.09
C GLY A 75 -1.18 -17.76 0.36
N PRO A 76 -2.37 -17.38 0.81
CA PRO A 76 -3.63 -17.96 0.35
C PRO A 76 -4.15 -17.35 -0.95
N VAL A 77 -3.38 -17.37 -2.03
CA VAL A 77 -3.70 -16.74 -3.33
C VAL A 77 -5.07 -17.21 -3.87
N TYR A 78 -5.37 -18.50 -3.80
CA TYR A 78 -6.64 -19.05 -4.28
C TYR A 78 -7.83 -18.59 -3.43
N ARG A 79 -7.68 -18.47 -2.10
CA ARG A 79 -8.71 -17.92 -1.23
C ARG A 79 -9.00 -16.45 -1.55
N LEU A 80 -7.96 -15.66 -1.81
CA LEU A 80 -8.10 -14.28 -2.23
C LEU A 80 -8.87 -14.18 -3.55
N ARG A 81 -8.56 -15.03 -4.53
CA ARG A 81 -9.26 -15.04 -5.82
C ARG A 81 -10.72 -15.41 -5.65
N THR A 82 -11.03 -16.46 -4.91
CA THR A 82 -12.41 -16.87 -4.62
C THR A 82 -13.18 -15.75 -3.92
N TRP A 83 -12.55 -15.09 -2.95
CA TRP A 83 -13.17 -13.94 -2.29
C TRP A 83 -13.40 -12.78 -3.27
N TYR A 84 -12.47 -12.54 -4.18
CA TYR A 84 -12.54 -11.44 -5.14
C TYR A 84 -13.59 -11.67 -6.22
N ASP A 85 -13.87 -12.91 -6.57
CA ASP A 85 -14.87 -13.28 -7.61
C ASP A 85 -16.28 -12.80 -7.27
N GLN A 86 -16.62 -12.58 -5.99
CA GLN A 86 -17.91 -12.03 -5.57
C GLN A 86 -18.20 -10.64 -6.15
N PHE A 87 -17.16 -9.87 -6.54
CA PHE A 87 -17.30 -8.55 -7.13
C PHE A 87 -17.50 -8.57 -8.65
N TYR A 88 -17.38 -9.73 -9.28
CA TYR A 88 -17.55 -9.95 -10.72
C TYR A 88 -18.83 -10.69 -11.03
N VAL A 89 -19.95 -10.13 -10.57
CA VAL A 89 -21.30 -10.67 -10.82
C VAL A 89 -22.13 -9.64 -11.57
N ASP A 90 -23.13 -10.11 -12.30
CA ASP A 90 -24.08 -9.24 -12.95
C ASP A 90 -24.82 -8.38 -11.92
N ARG A 91 -25.07 -7.12 -12.27
CA ARG A 91 -25.65 -6.14 -11.36
C ARG A 91 -26.98 -6.58 -10.74
N ASP A 92 -27.80 -7.25 -11.52
CA ASP A 92 -29.11 -7.79 -11.12
C ASP A 92 -29.03 -8.98 -10.17
N LYS A 93 -27.86 -9.62 -10.07
CA LYS A 93 -27.57 -10.74 -9.18
C LYS A 93 -26.90 -10.33 -7.87
N VAL A 94 -26.51 -9.07 -7.74
CA VAL A 94 -25.92 -8.56 -6.49
C VAL A 94 -26.97 -8.54 -5.39
N ARG A 95 -26.69 -9.25 -4.30
CA ARG A 95 -27.51 -9.24 -3.08
C ARG A 95 -26.66 -8.80 -1.90
N PRO A 96 -27.21 -8.08 -0.91
CA PRO A 96 -26.43 -7.66 0.26
C PRO A 96 -25.70 -8.82 0.96
N GLN A 97 -26.34 -10.01 0.99
CA GLN A 97 -25.77 -11.21 1.62
C GLN A 97 -24.68 -11.87 0.76
N SER A 98 -24.52 -11.47 -0.51
CA SER A 98 -23.52 -12.06 -1.41
C SER A 98 -22.14 -11.46 -1.20
N VAL A 99 -22.04 -10.36 -0.45
CA VAL A 99 -20.78 -9.67 -0.21
C VAL A 99 -20.21 -10.12 1.13
N ALA A 100 -19.17 -10.94 1.07
CA ALA A 100 -18.43 -11.31 2.27
C ALA A 100 -17.59 -10.11 2.75
N HIS A 101 -17.76 -9.74 4.00
CA HIS A 101 -16.90 -8.77 4.67
C HIS A 101 -15.63 -9.46 5.16
N PHE A 102 -14.51 -8.80 4.96
CA PHE A 102 -13.25 -9.21 5.53
C PHE A 102 -12.79 -8.11 6.47
N GLU A 103 -12.77 -8.43 7.74
CA GLU A 103 -12.22 -7.57 8.78
C GLU A 103 -11.02 -8.28 9.41
N LYS A 104 -9.92 -7.56 9.52
CA LYS A 104 -8.75 -8.01 10.24
C LYS A 104 -8.27 -6.88 11.13
N GLU A 105 -8.31 -7.13 12.42
CA GLU A 105 -7.64 -6.27 13.37
C GLU A 105 -6.14 -6.39 13.20
N VAL A 106 -5.46 -5.25 13.08
CA VAL A 106 -4.01 -5.18 12.97
C VAL A 106 -3.47 -4.63 14.28
N ASP A 107 -2.66 -5.41 14.97
CA ASP A 107 -1.94 -4.93 16.14
C ASP A 107 -0.86 -3.93 15.71
N THR A 108 -1.06 -2.68 16.07
CA THR A 108 -0.11 -1.59 15.84
C THR A 108 0.68 -1.24 17.11
N GLY A 109 0.56 -2.00 18.18
CA GLY A 109 1.17 -1.71 19.49
C GLY A 109 2.67 -1.48 19.38
N TYR A 110 3.40 -2.40 18.79
CA TYR A 110 4.85 -2.28 18.61
C TYR A 110 5.24 -1.03 17.78
N ALA A 111 4.53 -0.74 16.70
CA ALA A 111 4.80 0.44 15.88
C ALA A 111 4.57 1.74 16.66
N ASN A 112 3.53 1.77 17.50
CA ASN A 112 3.21 2.92 18.33
C ASN A 112 4.25 3.13 19.45
N GLU A 113 4.74 2.07 20.08
CA GLU A 113 5.78 2.12 21.09
C GLU A 113 7.11 2.66 20.52
N VAL A 114 7.52 2.13 19.36
CA VAL A 114 8.73 2.60 18.68
C VAL A 114 8.59 4.07 18.30
N TRP A 115 7.43 4.47 17.84
CA TRP A 115 7.16 5.87 17.46
C TRP A 115 7.17 6.79 18.69
N ALA A 116 6.54 6.38 19.78
CA ALA A 116 6.54 7.16 21.03
C ALA A 116 7.97 7.35 21.58
N LYS A 117 8.80 6.31 21.56
CA LYS A 117 10.20 6.39 21.96
C LYS A 117 11.00 7.39 21.12
N GLU A 118 10.87 7.35 19.79
CA GLU A 118 11.56 8.31 18.93
C GLU A 118 11.10 9.76 19.14
N ILE A 119 9.83 9.97 19.49
CA ILE A 119 9.35 11.31 19.85
C ILE A 119 10.07 11.78 21.12
N ALA A 120 10.16 10.94 22.14
CA ALA A 120 10.84 11.27 23.38
C ALA A 120 12.33 11.58 23.13
N ASP A 121 13.05 10.70 22.43
CA ASP A 121 14.48 10.88 22.09
C ASP A 121 14.74 12.13 21.23
N SER A 122 13.72 12.64 20.51
CA SER A 122 13.84 13.85 19.68
C SER A 122 13.62 15.15 20.45
N GLN A 123 13.19 15.07 21.71
CA GLN A 123 12.95 16.23 22.58
C GLN A 123 14.12 16.50 23.55
N GLU A 124 15.06 15.57 23.68
CA GLU A 124 16.34 15.75 24.38
C GLU A 124 17.41 16.33 23.44
#